data_fc79436696578c6aa14af0ca91d706a8
#
_entry.id   fc79436696578c6aa14af0ca91d706a8
#
_cell.length_a   1.000
_cell.length_b   1.000
_cell.length_c   1.000
_cell.angle_alpha   90.00
_cell.angle_beta   90.00
_cell.angle_gamma   90.00
#
_symmetry.space_group_name_H-M   'P 1'
#
loop_
_entity.id
_entity.type
_entity.pdbx_description
1 polymer ?
#
loop_
_entity_poly.entity_id
_entity_poly.type
_entity_poly.pdbx_seq_one_letter_code
_entity_poly.pdbx_strand_id
1 'polypeptide(L)'
;MHLSELKQKPITELLEIAAANGIDNANRFRKQELIFTILKTLAKRGESIYGDGVLEVLPDGFGFLRSPESSYLANTDDIYVSPSQIRRFNLHTGDKIEGEIRTPKDGERYSAMTKLDLINGEPPEASKNKILFENLTPLHPDKPLKLERDIKAEENITSRVIDIVAPIGKGQRGLLVAPPKSGKTVMLQHIAHAISSNHPEVVLFVLLIDERPEEVTEMSRTVRGEVVASTFDEPASRHVQVAEMVIERAKRLVEHKKDVVILLDSITRLARAYNTVQPASGKVLTGGVDANALQKPKRFFGAARNIEEGGSLTILATTLVDTGSRMDDVIYEEFKGTGNLEIHLDRKMAEKRQYPAINVNRSGTRREELLLPPDILQKVWVLRKLLYPMDDMEAMEFLLDKIRATKNNSEFFDSMRRG
;
A
#
# COMPACT_ATOMS: atom_id res chain seq x y z
N MET A 1 3.98 25.67 -16.53
CA MET A 1 2.69 25.16 -15.96
C MET A 1 2.74 23.65 -15.82
N HIS A 2 2.16 23.09 -14.76
CA HIS A 2 2.27 21.65 -14.44
C HIS A 2 1.00 20.91 -14.88
N LEU A 3 1.15 19.79 -15.62
CA LEU A 3 0.01 18.99 -16.12
C LEU A 3 -0.84 18.41 -14.98
N SER A 4 -0.23 17.92 -13.92
CA SER A 4 -0.93 17.37 -12.74
C SER A 4 -1.77 18.41 -12.02
N GLU A 5 -1.30 19.66 -11.91
CA GLU A 5 -2.09 20.76 -11.34
C GLU A 5 -3.34 21.06 -12.15
N LEU A 6 -3.23 21.04 -13.48
CA LEU A 6 -4.40 21.23 -14.35
C LEU A 6 -5.42 20.08 -14.20
N LYS A 7 -4.95 18.84 -14.03
CA LYS A 7 -5.83 17.68 -13.84
C LYS A 7 -6.65 17.76 -12.55
N GLN A 8 -6.08 18.32 -11.48
CA GLN A 8 -6.74 18.46 -10.18
C GLN A 8 -7.77 19.59 -10.14
N LYS A 9 -7.65 20.58 -11.04
CA LYS A 9 -8.58 21.71 -11.07
C LYS A 9 -9.99 21.30 -11.50
N PRO A 10 -11.04 21.90 -10.89
CA PRO A 10 -12.40 21.76 -11.36
C PRO A 10 -12.56 22.37 -12.76
N ILE A 11 -13.57 21.90 -13.51
CA ILE A 11 -13.79 22.35 -14.89
C ILE A 11 -14.02 23.86 -14.99
N THR A 12 -14.62 24.47 -13.98
CA THR A 12 -14.86 25.91 -13.88
C THR A 12 -13.56 26.72 -13.90
N GLU A 13 -12.57 26.34 -13.10
CA GLU A 13 -11.25 26.99 -13.10
C GLU A 13 -10.50 26.76 -14.42
N LEU A 14 -10.64 25.59 -15.04
CA LEU A 14 -10.03 25.30 -16.33
C LEU A 14 -10.64 26.20 -17.45
N LEU A 15 -11.93 26.50 -17.38
CA LEU A 15 -12.59 27.42 -18.31
C LEU A 15 -12.09 28.86 -18.14
N GLU A 16 -11.84 29.30 -16.91
CA GLU A 16 -11.24 30.62 -16.63
C GLU A 16 -9.81 30.71 -17.19
N ILE A 17 -9.00 29.65 -16.97
CA ILE A 17 -7.65 29.58 -17.54
C ILE A 17 -7.69 29.57 -19.07
N ALA A 18 -8.64 28.87 -19.68
CA ALA A 18 -8.81 28.82 -21.11
C ALA A 18 -9.17 30.19 -21.66
N ALA A 19 -10.14 30.91 -21.04
CA ALA A 19 -10.53 32.25 -21.41
C ALA A 19 -9.37 33.26 -21.30
N ALA A 20 -8.59 33.21 -20.21
CA ALA A 20 -7.40 34.03 -20.02
C ALA A 20 -6.34 33.79 -21.11
N ASN A 21 -6.32 32.60 -21.69
CA ASN A 21 -5.40 32.21 -22.76
C ASN A 21 -5.98 32.38 -24.17
N GLY A 22 -7.18 32.97 -24.30
CA GLY A 22 -7.79 33.26 -25.60
C GLY A 22 -8.30 32.03 -26.34
N ILE A 23 -8.75 31.02 -25.59
CA ILE A 23 -9.34 29.80 -26.17
C ILE A 23 -10.85 30.01 -26.27
N ASP A 24 -11.34 30.14 -27.48
CA ASP A 24 -12.77 30.31 -27.76
C ASP A 24 -13.53 28.98 -27.62
N ASN A 25 -14.82 29.09 -27.24
CA ASN A 25 -15.72 27.94 -27.11
C ASN A 25 -15.22 26.80 -26.17
N ALA A 26 -14.43 27.12 -25.13
CA ALA A 26 -13.83 26.17 -24.20
C ALA A 26 -14.88 25.28 -23.49
N ASN A 27 -16.12 25.78 -23.35
CA ASN A 27 -17.26 25.06 -22.75
C ASN A 27 -17.76 23.84 -23.56
N ARG A 28 -17.32 23.70 -24.82
CA ARG A 28 -17.67 22.54 -25.69
C ARG A 28 -16.73 21.37 -25.55
N PHE A 29 -15.55 21.57 -24.93
CA PHE A 29 -14.56 20.52 -24.77
C PHE A 29 -14.85 19.69 -23.52
N ARG A 30 -14.54 18.39 -23.60
CA ARG A 30 -14.41 17.54 -22.42
C ARG A 30 -13.20 17.97 -21.60
N LYS A 31 -13.20 17.71 -20.30
CA LYS A 31 -12.12 18.14 -19.39
C LYS A 31 -10.71 17.82 -19.93
N GLN A 32 -10.50 16.62 -20.46
CA GLN A 32 -9.22 16.19 -21.02
C GLN A 32 -8.83 16.99 -22.29
N GLU A 33 -9.79 17.20 -23.20
CA GLU A 33 -9.58 17.98 -24.42
C GLU A 33 -9.26 19.45 -24.10
N LEU A 34 -9.93 19.98 -23.07
CA LEU A 34 -9.69 21.34 -22.59
C LEU A 34 -8.27 21.49 -22.03
N ILE A 35 -7.83 20.56 -21.16
CA ILE A 35 -6.45 20.54 -20.63
C ILE A 35 -5.44 20.47 -21.78
N PHE A 36 -5.65 19.57 -22.75
CA PHE A 36 -4.78 19.44 -23.91
C PHE A 36 -4.70 20.73 -24.72
N THR A 37 -5.84 21.40 -24.95
CA THR A 37 -5.91 22.65 -25.72
C THR A 37 -5.20 23.78 -24.98
N ILE A 38 -5.36 23.87 -23.65
CA ILE A 38 -4.65 24.84 -22.81
C ILE A 38 -3.12 24.61 -22.95
N LEU A 39 -2.64 23.39 -22.76
CA LEU A 39 -1.22 23.05 -22.87
C LEU A 39 -0.65 23.37 -24.25
N LYS A 40 -1.39 23.04 -25.32
CA LYS A 40 -0.98 23.34 -26.70
C LYS A 40 -0.87 24.85 -26.94
N THR A 41 -1.76 25.64 -26.37
CA THR A 41 -1.73 27.09 -26.47
C THR A 41 -0.55 27.71 -25.73
N LEU A 42 -0.27 27.22 -24.50
CA LEU A 42 0.88 27.65 -23.70
C LEU A 42 2.21 27.30 -24.39
N ALA A 43 2.31 26.07 -24.92
CA ALA A 43 3.48 25.64 -25.69
C ALA A 43 3.76 26.54 -26.91
N LYS A 44 2.72 26.94 -27.64
CA LYS A 44 2.85 27.89 -28.79
C LYS A 44 3.37 29.26 -28.36
N ARG A 45 3.15 29.68 -27.11
CA ARG A 45 3.65 30.93 -26.54
C ARG A 45 5.07 30.80 -26.00
N GLY A 46 5.69 29.59 -26.09
CA GLY A 46 7.05 29.34 -25.61
C GLY A 46 7.12 29.08 -24.11
N GLU A 47 6.00 28.80 -23.44
CA GLU A 47 6.00 28.44 -22.03
C GLU A 47 6.39 26.96 -21.85
N SER A 48 7.29 26.71 -20.89
CA SER A 48 7.64 25.32 -20.51
C SER A 48 6.48 24.64 -19.82
N ILE A 49 6.20 23.42 -20.25
CA ILE A 49 5.18 22.54 -19.67
C ILE A 49 5.90 21.45 -18.87
N TYR A 50 5.42 21.20 -17.65
CA TYR A 50 5.94 20.16 -16.77
C TYR A 50 4.92 19.06 -16.57
N GLY A 51 5.42 17.84 -16.42
CA GLY A 51 4.60 16.69 -16.12
C GLY A 51 5.33 15.73 -15.17
N ASP A 52 4.56 14.89 -14.50
CA ASP A 52 5.04 13.86 -13.60
C ASP A 52 4.22 12.59 -13.75
N GLY A 53 4.74 11.52 -13.22
CA GLY A 53 4.08 10.23 -13.15
C GLY A 53 5.02 9.11 -12.75
N VAL A 54 4.47 7.91 -12.62
CA VAL A 54 5.22 6.70 -12.27
C VAL A 54 5.51 5.93 -13.55
N LEU A 55 6.79 5.64 -13.77
CA LEU A 55 7.25 4.97 -14.98
C LEU A 55 6.81 3.50 -15.02
N GLU A 56 6.21 3.10 -16.12
CA GLU A 56 6.06 1.71 -16.54
C GLU A 56 6.92 1.49 -17.77
N VAL A 57 7.95 0.65 -17.67
CA VAL A 57 8.82 0.28 -18.80
C VAL A 57 8.18 -0.90 -19.52
N LEU A 58 7.96 -0.76 -20.83
CA LEU A 58 7.39 -1.79 -21.65
C LEU A 58 8.49 -2.72 -22.23
N PRO A 59 8.13 -3.95 -22.69
CA PRO A 59 9.11 -4.91 -23.22
C PRO A 59 9.98 -4.37 -24.36
N ASP A 60 9.45 -3.42 -25.15
CA ASP A 60 10.17 -2.78 -26.27
C ASP A 60 11.23 -1.75 -25.80
N GLY A 61 11.36 -1.54 -24.49
CA GLY A 61 12.40 -0.70 -23.91
C GLY A 61 12.07 0.79 -23.80
N PHE A 62 10.90 1.24 -24.26
CA PHE A 62 10.34 2.57 -23.97
C PHE A 62 9.36 2.47 -22.79
N GLY A 63 8.92 3.62 -22.27
CA GLY A 63 7.99 3.63 -21.14
C GLY A 63 6.96 4.74 -21.22
N PHE A 64 6.01 4.65 -20.29
CA PHE A 64 5.00 5.68 -20.05
C PHE A 64 4.96 6.06 -18.58
N LEU A 65 4.74 7.34 -18.31
CA LEU A 65 4.42 7.81 -16.98
C LEU A 65 2.92 7.64 -16.73
N ARG A 66 2.59 6.78 -15.77
CA ARG A 66 1.23 6.48 -15.35
C ARG A 66 0.83 7.34 -14.16
N SER A 67 -0.46 7.70 -14.09
CA SER A 67 -0.98 8.49 -12.97
C SER A 67 -1.43 7.59 -11.81
N PRO A 68 -1.02 7.87 -10.55
CA PRO A 68 -1.57 7.21 -9.37
C PRO A 68 -3.08 7.42 -9.22
N GLU A 69 -3.60 8.58 -9.64
CA GLU A 69 -5.02 8.92 -9.56
C GLU A 69 -5.91 7.97 -10.38
N SER A 70 -5.37 7.39 -11.46
CA SER A 70 -6.03 6.36 -12.25
C SER A 70 -5.63 4.94 -11.86
N SER A 71 -5.04 4.75 -10.69
CA SER A 71 -4.48 3.47 -10.25
C SER A 71 -3.55 2.85 -11.30
N TYR A 72 -2.73 3.69 -11.94
CA TYR A 72 -1.76 3.33 -12.99
C TYR A 72 -2.38 2.72 -14.26
N LEU A 73 -3.66 2.96 -14.53
CA LEU A 73 -4.32 2.55 -15.76
C LEU A 73 -3.72 3.32 -16.95
N ALA A 74 -3.48 2.62 -18.04
CA ALA A 74 -3.05 3.24 -19.29
C ALA A 74 -4.10 4.25 -19.78
N ASN A 75 -3.66 5.48 -20.06
CA ASN A 75 -4.51 6.58 -20.45
C ASN A 75 -3.91 7.36 -21.64
N THR A 76 -4.75 8.11 -22.33
CA THR A 76 -4.32 9.01 -23.40
C THR A 76 -3.44 10.16 -22.92
N ASP A 77 -3.50 10.46 -21.63
CA ASP A 77 -2.72 11.53 -20.98
C ASP A 77 -1.34 11.06 -20.48
N ASP A 78 -0.99 9.81 -20.72
CA ASP A 78 0.31 9.28 -20.31
C ASP A 78 1.44 9.96 -21.08
N ILE A 79 2.59 10.11 -20.41
CA ILE A 79 3.75 10.79 -20.97
C ILE A 79 4.74 9.73 -21.44
N TYR A 80 5.11 9.80 -22.70
CA TYR A 80 6.10 8.90 -23.28
C TYR A 80 7.52 9.21 -22.78
N VAL A 81 8.28 8.17 -22.44
CA VAL A 81 9.68 8.22 -22.05
C VAL A 81 10.49 7.35 -23.00
N SER A 82 11.53 7.93 -23.61
CA SER A 82 12.31 7.25 -24.64
C SER A 82 13.26 6.19 -24.07
N PRO A 83 13.63 5.15 -24.85
CA PRO A 83 14.62 4.16 -24.44
C PRO A 83 15.99 4.77 -24.10
N SER A 84 16.37 5.85 -24.77
CA SER A 84 17.62 6.56 -24.50
C SER A 84 17.64 7.22 -23.12
N GLN A 85 16.52 7.83 -22.70
CA GLN A 85 16.37 8.40 -21.36
C GLN A 85 16.40 7.32 -20.29
N ILE A 86 15.66 6.21 -20.51
CA ILE A 86 15.61 5.06 -19.60
C ILE A 86 17.01 4.51 -19.36
N ARG A 87 17.81 4.29 -20.42
CA ARG A 87 19.18 3.81 -20.28
C ARG A 87 20.13 4.83 -19.65
N ARG A 88 20.04 6.10 -20.07
CA ARG A 88 20.92 7.18 -19.59
C ARG A 88 20.82 7.39 -18.08
N PHE A 89 19.63 7.32 -17.52
CA PHE A 89 19.36 7.60 -16.11
C PHE A 89 19.14 6.33 -15.28
N ASN A 90 19.35 5.13 -15.88
CA ASN A 90 19.11 3.85 -15.23
C ASN A 90 17.73 3.75 -14.58
N LEU A 91 16.69 4.11 -15.36
CA LEU A 91 15.31 4.14 -14.89
C LEU A 91 14.70 2.72 -14.90
N HIS A 92 13.85 2.47 -13.92
CA HIS A 92 13.12 1.22 -13.76
C HIS A 92 11.64 1.49 -13.58
N THR A 93 10.83 0.48 -13.86
CA THR A 93 9.40 0.53 -13.52
C THR A 93 9.24 0.86 -12.03
N GLY A 94 8.32 1.78 -11.74
CA GLY A 94 8.08 2.28 -10.39
C GLY A 94 8.79 3.58 -10.04
N ASP A 95 9.78 4.04 -10.81
CA ASP A 95 10.40 5.36 -10.61
C ASP A 95 9.38 6.48 -10.86
N LYS A 96 9.19 7.39 -9.92
CA LYS A 96 8.45 8.63 -10.12
C LYS A 96 9.36 9.64 -10.80
N ILE A 97 8.94 10.12 -11.95
CA ILE A 97 9.71 11.08 -12.78
C ILE A 97 8.93 12.37 -12.87
N GLU A 98 9.64 13.48 -12.71
CA GLU A 98 9.15 14.84 -12.89
C GLU A 98 10.06 15.58 -13.84
N GLY A 99 9.50 16.35 -14.77
CA GLY A 99 10.32 17.11 -15.70
C GLY A 99 9.54 17.83 -16.77
N GLU A 100 10.27 18.42 -17.70
CA GLU A 100 9.71 19.15 -18.83
C GLU A 100 9.20 18.18 -19.90
N ILE A 101 8.02 18.47 -20.40
CA ILE A 101 7.36 17.70 -21.45
C ILE A 101 7.04 18.58 -22.67
N ARG A 102 6.91 17.94 -23.81
CA ARG A 102 6.36 18.57 -25.01
C ARG A 102 5.00 17.98 -25.38
N THR A 103 4.17 18.77 -25.96
CA THR A 103 2.91 18.29 -26.55
C THR A 103 3.17 17.36 -27.74
N PRO A 104 2.22 16.48 -28.09
CA PRO A 104 2.33 15.63 -29.26
C PRO A 104 2.52 16.44 -30.55
N LYS A 105 3.42 15.97 -31.41
CA LYS A 105 3.56 16.48 -32.80
C LYS A 105 2.48 15.85 -33.69
N ASP A 106 2.39 16.35 -34.91
CA ASP A 106 1.46 15.78 -35.91
C ASP A 106 1.81 14.28 -36.12
N GLY A 107 0.80 13.42 -35.94
CA GLY A 107 0.95 11.95 -36.00
C GLY A 107 1.35 11.27 -34.69
N GLU A 108 1.70 12.01 -33.66
CA GLU A 108 1.96 11.45 -32.31
C GLU A 108 0.67 11.48 -31.47
N ARG A 109 0.53 10.46 -30.62
CA ARG A 109 -0.63 10.33 -29.73
C ARG A 109 -0.38 10.87 -28.32
N TYR A 110 0.85 10.82 -27.84
CA TYR A 110 1.23 11.10 -26.45
C TYR A 110 2.15 12.30 -26.35
N SER A 111 2.06 13.04 -25.25
CA SER A 111 3.11 13.97 -24.82
C SER A 111 4.40 13.20 -24.56
N ALA A 112 5.55 13.85 -24.71
CA ALA A 112 6.84 13.20 -24.52
C ALA A 112 7.71 13.97 -23.53
N MET A 113 8.41 13.25 -22.65
CA MET A 113 9.41 13.79 -21.75
C MET A 113 10.60 14.31 -22.53
N THR A 114 10.94 15.58 -22.35
CA THR A 114 12.10 16.22 -22.99
C THR A 114 13.29 16.33 -22.06
N LYS A 115 13.06 16.65 -20.78
CA LYS A 115 14.08 16.82 -19.77
C LYS A 115 13.59 16.24 -18.44
N LEU A 116 14.42 15.44 -17.79
CA LEU A 116 14.17 14.94 -16.44
C LEU A 116 14.76 15.91 -15.44
N ASP A 117 13.93 16.38 -14.53
CA ASP A 117 14.36 17.28 -13.45
C ASP A 117 14.51 16.55 -12.13
N LEU A 118 13.58 15.62 -11.80
CA LEU A 118 13.61 14.81 -10.57
C LEU A 118 13.26 13.35 -10.86
N ILE A 119 13.92 12.46 -10.11
CA ILE A 119 13.62 11.03 -10.04
C ILE A 119 13.39 10.68 -8.56
N ASN A 120 12.19 10.23 -8.21
CA ASN A 120 11.76 9.95 -6.82
C ASN A 120 12.01 11.11 -5.84
N GLY A 121 11.90 12.35 -6.34
CA GLY A 121 12.11 13.58 -5.57
C GLY A 121 13.58 14.01 -5.42
N GLU A 122 14.51 13.34 -6.08
CA GLU A 122 15.95 13.65 -6.07
C GLU A 122 16.45 14.01 -7.47
N PRO A 123 17.54 14.79 -7.59
CA PRO A 123 18.18 15.06 -8.88
C PRO A 123 18.60 13.77 -9.60
N PRO A 124 18.56 13.71 -10.95
CA PRO A 124 18.87 12.50 -11.72
C PRO A 124 20.23 11.88 -11.44
N GLU A 125 21.22 12.71 -11.07
CA GLU A 125 22.59 12.27 -10.74
C GLU A 125 22.61 11.40 -9.48
N ALA A 126 21.80 11.69 -8.47
CA ALA A 126 21.70 10.89 -7.23
C ALA A 126 21.15 9.49 -7.52
N SER A 127 20.23 9.38 -8.48
CA SER A 127 19.58 8.12 -8.84
C SER A 127 20.50 7.15 -9.61
N LYS A 128 21.56 7.64 -10.26
CA LYS A 128 22.44 6.78 -11.08
C LYS A 128 23.22 5.74 -10.27
N ASN A 129 23.58 6.06 -9.04
CA ASN A 129 24.45 5.25 -8.19
C ASN A 129 23.66 4.52 -7.08
N LYS A 130 22.34 4.46 -7.18
CA LYS A 130 21.51 3.76 -6.21
C LYS A 130 21.78 2.26 -6.24
N ILE A 131 21.76 1.62 -5.07
CA ILE A 131 21.78 0.16 -4.95
C ILE A 131 20.36 -0.35 -5.25
N LEU A 132 20.26 -1.28 -6.18
CA LEU A 132 18.97 -1.91 -6.51
C LEU A 132 18.42 -2.67 -5.31
N PHE A 133 17.10 -2.68 -5.17
CA PHE A 133 16.40 -3.31 -4.05
C PHE A 133 16.84 -4.76 -3.79
N GLU A 134 17.06 -5.52 -4.83
CA GLU A 134 17.47 -6.93 -4.78
C GLU A 134 18.87 -7.13 -4.17
N ASN A 135 19.71 -6.10 -4.19
CA ASN A 135 21.08 -6.11 -3.66
C ASN A 135 21.19 -5.50 -2.25
N LEU A 136 20.09 -4.97 -1.70
CA LEU A 136 20.06 -4.41 -0.36
C LEU A 136 20.08 -5.52 0.71
N THR A 137 20.75 -5.26 1.82
CA THR A 137 20.93 -6.24 2.92
C THR A 137 19.69 -6.31 3.81
N PRO A 138 18.96 -7.45 3.84
CA PRO A 138 17.74 -7.56 4.64
C PRO A 138 18.05 -7.80 6.12
N LEU A 139 17.34 -7.09 6.99
CA LEU A 139 17.37 -7.24 8.45
C LEU A 139 16.00 -7.63 9.00
N HIS A 140 15.99 -8.14 10.23
CA HIS A 140 14.74 -8.25 10.99
C HIS A 140 14.18 -6.86 11.32
N PRO A 141 12.85 -6.73 11.46
CA PRO A 141 12.25 -5.52 12.01
C PRO A 141 12.77 -5.23 13.42
N ASP A 142 13.37 -4.06 13.63
CA ASP A 142 13.94 -3.62 14.90
C ASP A 142 13.45 -2.22 15.33
N LYS A 143 12.72 -1.54 14.47
CA LYS A 143 12.11 -0.22 14.71
C LYS A 143 10.60 -0.34 14.74
N PRO A 144 9.94 -0.10 15.89
CA PRO A 144 8.50 -0.24 16.01
C PRO A 144 7.76 0.82 15.20
N LEU A 145 6.68 0.40 14.52
CA LEU A 145 5.63 1.26 13.97
C LEU A 145 4.52 1.36 15.02
N LYS A 146 4.68 2.24 15.99
CA LYS A 146 3.73 2.42 17.09
C LYS A 146 2.40 2.95 16.56
N LEU A 147 1.31 2.25 16.91
CA LEU A 147 -0.04 2.61 16.46
C LEU A 147 -0.82 3.42 17.50
N GLU A 148 -0.53 3.26 18.79
CA GLU A 148 -1.19 3.98 19.85
C GLU A 148 -1.07 5.51 19.65
N ARG A 149 -2.20 6.22 19.81
CA ARG A 149 -2.31 7.67 19.70
C ARG A 149 -2.88 8.28 20.97
N ASP A 150 -2.61 9.55 21.21
CA ASP A 150 -3.24 10.28 22.33
C ASP A 150 -4.60 10.85 21.91
N ILE A 151 -5.54 9.95 21.65
CA ILE A 151 -6.93 10.27 21.29
C ILE A 151 -7.92 9.40 22.07
N LYS A 152 -9.07 9.98 22.40
CA LYS A 152 -10.18 9.27 23.08
C LYS A 152 -11.17 8.68 22.06
N ALA A 153 -10.70 7.85 21.15
CA ALA A 153 -11.54 7.23 20.11
C ALA A 153 -11.42 5.70 20.16
N GLU A 154 -12.50 5.00 19.80
CA GLU A 154 -12.51 3.53 19.74
C GLU A 154 -11.42 2.96 18.81
N GLU A 155 -11.04 3.69 17.76
CA GLU A 155 -9.94 3.28 16.88
C GLU A 155 -8.59 3.21 17.62
N ASN A 156 -8.38 4.01 18.68
CA ASN A 156 -7.18 3.93 19.50
C ASN A 156 -7.15 2.64 20.33
N ILE A 157 -8.30 2.09 20.71
CA ILE A 157 -8.37 0.78 21.39
C ILE A 157 -7.79 -0.30 20.47
N THR A 158 -8.16 -0.31 19.20
CA THR A 158 -7.58 -1.22 18.20
C THR A 158 -6.05 -1.07 18.14
N SER A 159 -5.56 0.16 18.05
CA SER A 159 -4.13 0.48 18.00
C SER A 159 -3.39 -0.01 19.26
N ARG A 160 -3.96 0.24 20.44
CA ARG A 160 -3.40 -0.18 21.72
C ARG A 160 -3.32 -1.70 21.87
N VAL A 161 -4.38 -2.42 21.45
CA VAL A 161 -4.39 -3.89 21.46
C VAL A 161 -3.31 -4.45 20.56
N ILE A 162 -3.19 -3.94 19.33
CA ILE A 162 -2.17 -4.41 18.38
C ILE A 162 -0.76 -4.17 18.93
N ASP A 163 -0.46 -2.99 19.46
CA ASP A 163 0.85 -2.67 20.02
C ASP A 163 1.24 -3.59 21.19
N ILE A 164 0.26 -4.10 21.95
CA ILE A 164 0.50 -5.04 23.05
C ILE A 164 0.65 -6.48 22.56
N VAL A 165 -0.27 -6.92 21.66
CA VAL A 165 -0.42 -8.34 21.32
C VAL A 165 0.44 -8.75 20.14
N ALA A 166 0.54 -7.87 19.14
CA ALA A 166 1.25 -8.14 17.89
C ALA A 166 1.93 -6.84 17.39
N PRO A 167 2.98 -6.36 18.08
CA PRO A 167 3.67 -5.14 17.71
C PRO A 167 4.21 -5.23 16.28
N ILE A 168 4.04 -4.15 15.52
CA ILE A 168 4.45 -4.06 14.12
C ILE A 168 5.78 -3.30 14.05
N GLY A 169 6.75 -3.84 13.31
CA GLY A 169 8.01 -3.16 13.05
C GLY A 169 8.15 -2.74 11.58
N LYS A 170 9.02 -1.75 11.34
CA LYS A 170 9.43 -1.38 9.99
C LYS A 170 10.11 -2.56 9.31
N GLY A 171 9.60 -2.99 8.17
CA GLY A 171 10.03 -4.21 7.48
C GLY A 171 9.21 -5.47 7.79
N GLN A 172 8.11 -5.36 8.53
CA GLN A 172 7.26 -6.47 8.90
C GLN A 172 6.54 -7.10 7.71
N ARG A 173 6.44 -8.44 7.70
CA ARG A 173 5.56 -9.22 6.82
C ARG A 173 4.39 -9.74 7.64
N GLY A 174 3.29 -8.97 7.68
CA GLY A 174 2.16 -9.28 8.55
C GLY A 174 0.95 -9.81 7.79
N LEU A 175 0.31 -10.84 8.33
CA LEU A 175 -0.97 -11.34 7.88
C LEU A 175 -2.07 -10.91 8.85
N LEU A 176 -3.11 -10.27 8.33
CA LEU A 176 -4.37 -10.01 9.01
C LEU A 176 -5.35 -11.12 8.61
N VAL A 177 -5.44 -12.14 9.44
CA VAL A 177 -6.24 -13.35 9.16
C VAL A 177 -7.69 -13.07 9.50
N ALA A 178 -8.53 -12.97 8.48
CA ALA A 178 -9.90 -12.45 8.62
C ALA A 178 -10.94 -13.41 8.05
N PRO A 179 -11.80 -14.00 8.89
CA PRO A 179 -13.03 -14.62 8.42
C PRO A 179 -14.02 -13.55 7.89
N PRO A 180 -15.00 -13.93 7.07
CA PRO A 180 -16.01 -13.00 6.59
C PRO A 180 -16.75 -12.28 7.73
N LYS A 181 -17.02 -10.98 7.55
CA LYS A 181 -17.74 -10.12 8.52
C LYS A 181 -17.06 -9.96 9.89
N SER A 182 -15.74 -10.03 9.96
CA SER A 182 -14.97 -9.90 11.21
C SER A 182 -14.46 -8.47 11.50
N GLY A 183 -14.77 -7.49 10.66
CA GLY A 183 -14.30 -6.10 10.84
C GLY A 183 -12.95 -5.79 10.17
N LYS A 184 -12.56 -6.59 9.19
CA LYS A 184 -11.29 -6.46 8.44
C LYS A 184 -11.03 -5.04 7.93
N THR A 185 -11.96 -4.46 7.20
CA THR A 185 -11.81 -3.13 6.56
C THR A 185 -11.62 -2.03 7.59
N VAL A 186 -12.41 -2.05 8.67
CA VAL A 186 -12.29 -1.10 9.78
C VAL A 186 -10.93 -1.19 10.46
N MET A 187 -10.42 -2.40 10.67
CA MET A 187 -9.09 -2.60 11.25
C MET A 187 -7.98 -2.01 10.35
N LEU A 188 -8.06 -2.22 9.04
CA LEU A 188 -7.10 -1.61 8.10
C LEU A 188 -7.16 -0.08 8.13
N GLN A 189 -8.35 0.51 8.21
CA GLN A 189 -8.53 1.95 8.36
C GLN A 189 -7.87 2.46 9.65
N HIS A 190 -8.10 1.79 10.79
CA HIS A 190 -7.49 2.16 12.06
C HIS A 190 -5.95 2.10 12.00
N ILE A 191 -5.39 1.06 11.39
CA ILE A 191 -3.94 0.93 11.18
C ILE A 191 -3.43 2.05 10.27
N ALA A 192 -4.13 2.33 9.16
CA ALA A 192 -3.75 3.39 8.22
C ALA A 192 -3.75 4.77 8.87
N HIS A 193 -4.79 5.09 9.66
CA HIS A 193 -4.88 6.35 10.40
C HIS A 193 -3.77 6.48 11.44
N ALA A 194 -3.47 5.40 12.16
CA ALA A 194 -2.42 5.39 13.15
C ALA A 194 -1.03 5.62 12.53
N ILE A 195 -0.72 4.92 11.43
CA ILE A 195 0.55 5.09 10.70
C ILE A 195 0.66 6.52 10.16
N SER A 196 -0.37 7.02 9.48
CA SER A 196 -0.34 8.39 8.91
C SER A 196 -0.19 9.47 9.98
N SER A 197 -0.71 9.24 11.18
CA SER A 197 -0.66 10.19 12.29
C SER A 197 0.68 10.16 13.04
N ASN A 198 1.17 8.95 13.35
CA ASN A 198 2.35 8.77 14.19
C ASN A 198 3.66 8.76 13.37
N HIS A 199 3.59 8.40 12.09
CA HIS A 199 4.74 8.20 11.22
C HIS A 199 4.59 9.00 9.91
N PRO A 200 4.58 10.34 9.95
CA PRO A 200 4.41 11.17 8.76
C PRO A 200 5.55 11.03 7.74
N GLU A 201 6.70 10.48 8.16
CA GLU A 201 7.85 10.18 7.30
C GLU A 201 7.62 8.94 6.43
N VAL A 202 6.68 8.09 6.80
CA VAL A 202 6.38 6.83 6.11
C VAL A 202 5.52 7.09 4.88
N VAL A 203 5.91 6.50 3.75
CA VAL A 203 5.08 6.48 2.54
C VAL A 203 4.08 5.32 2.66
N LEU A 204 2.80 5.67 2.77
CA LEU A 204 1.73 4.69 2.94
C LEU A 204 0.99 4.44 1.62
N PHE A 205 0.96 3.18 1.21
CA PHE A 205 0.10 2.66 0.14
C PHE A 205 -1.03 1.82 0.72
N VAL A 206 -2.24 2.02 0.21
CA VAL A 206 -3.37 1.12 0.43
C VAL A 206 -3.72 0.50 -0.92
N LEU A 207 -3.49 -0.80 -1.05
CA LEU A 207 -3.73 -1.56 -2.27
C LEU A 207 -4.97 -2.43 -2.10
N LEU A 208 -6.02 -2.10 -2.85
CA LEU A 208 -7.32 -2.77 -2.79
C LEU A 208 -7.51 -3.60 -4.06
N ILE A 209 -7.55 -4.92 -3.93
CA ILE A 209 -7.68 -5.88 -5.03
C ILE A 209 -9.00 -6.62 -4.95
N ASP A 210 -9.80 -6.53 -6.01
CA ASP A 210 -11.11 -7.18 -6.12
C ASP A 210 -12.07 -6.74 -5.00
N GLU A 211 -11.94 -5.49 -4.54
CA GLU A 211 -12.83 -4.87 -3.55
C GLU A 211 -13.94 -4.05 -4.23
N ARG A 212 -14.94 -3.66 -3.44
CA ARG A 212 -16.09 -2.91 -3.94
C ARG A 212 -15.76 -1.44 -4.17
N PRO A 213 -16.32 -0.79 -5.21
CA PRO A 213 -16.08 0.63 -5.49
C PRO A 213 -16.39 1.56 -4.31
N GLU A 214 -17.46 1.27 -3.54
CA GLU A 214 -17.80 2.04 -2.35
C GLU A 214 -16.75 1.94 -1.24
N GLU A 215 -16.12 0.78 -1.03
CA GLU A 215 -15.03 0.59 -0.06
C GLU A 215 -13.77 1.33 -0.50
N VAL A 216 -13.49 1.35 -1.81
CA VAL A 216 -12.39 2.15 -2.40
C VAL A 216 -12.61 3.64 -2.16
N THR A 217 -13.82 4.12 -2.39
CA THR A 217 -14.18 5.53 -2.18
C THR A 217 -14.05 5.94 -0.72
N GLU A 218 -14.53 5.09 0.20
CA GLU A 218 -14.41 5.33 1.64
C GLU A 218 -12.95 5.40 2.08
N MET A 219 -12.13 4.44 1.67
CA MET A 219 -10.71 4.41 1.98
C MET A 219 -9.97 5.64 1.45
N SER A 220 -10.27 6.04 0.20
CA SER A 220 -9.66 7.23 -0.42
C SER A 220 -10.03 8.55 0.27
N ARG A 221 -11.20 8.61 0.92
CA ARG A 221 -11.65 9.81 1.64
C ARG A 221 -11.13 9.89 3.08
N THR A 222 -10.88 8.75 3.70
CA THR A 222 -10.55 8.66 5.13
C THR A 222 -9.07 8.52 5.39
N VAL A 223 -8.32 7.86 4.50
CA VAL A 223 -6.90 7.56 4.70
C VAL A 223 -6.01 8.61 4.03
N ARG A 224 -5.01 9.08 4.77
CA ARG A 224 -3.92 9.92 4.25
C ARG A 224 -2.80 9.02 3.73
N GLY A 225 -2.91 8.63 2.48
CA GLY A 225 -1.95 7.75 1.79
C GLY A 225 -2.33 7.62 0.33
N GLU A 226 -1.52 6.94 -0.45
CA GLU A 226 -1.83 6.63 -1.84
C GLU A 226 -2.73 5.40 -1.89
N VAL A 227 -4.01 5.58 -2.24
CA VAL A 227 -4.97 4.49 -2.40
C VAL A 227 -5.00 4.08 -3.85
N VAL A 228 -4.61 2.84 -4.11
CA VAL A 228 -4.55 2.24 -5.44
C VAL A 228 -5.48 1.02 -5.46
N ALA A 229 -6.37 0.95 -6.43
CA ALA A 229 -7.40 -0.06 -6.46
C ALA A 229 -7.59 -0.69 -7.84
N SER A 230 -8.00 -1.94 -7.83
CA SER A 230 -8.63 -2.62 -8.95
C SER A 230 -9.86 -3.34 -8.42
N THR A 231 -11.04 -2.87 -8.83
CA THR A 231 -12.33 -3.28 -8.29
C THR A 231 -12.81 -4.61 -8.88
N PHE A 232 -13.81 -5.23 -8.26
CA PHE A 232 -14.28 -6.59 -8.60
C PHE A 232 -14.83 -6.73 -10.05
N ASP A 233 -15.20 -5.63 -10.69
CA ASP A 233 -15.69 -5.56 -12.06
C ASP A 233 -14.55 -5.52 -13.10
N GLU A 234 -13.29 -5.36 -12.66
CA GLU A 234 -12.12 -5.39 -13.53
C GLU A 234 -11.57 -6.82 -13.73
N PRO A 235 -10.88 -7.11 -14.83
CA PRO A 235 -10.32 -8.44 -15.09
C PRO A 235 -9.13 -8.75 -14.19
N ALA A 236 -8.88 -10.04 -13.96
CA ALA A 236 -7.77 -10.52 -13.12
C ALA A 236 -6.38 -9.99 -13.57
N SER A 237 -6.17 -9.81 -14.88
CA SER A 237 -4.94 -9.20 -15.42
C SER A 237 -4.71 -7.77 -14.91
N ARG A 238 -5.78 -7.03 -14.69
CA ARG A 238 -5.72 -5.67 -14.12
C ARG A 238 -5.32 -5.70 -12.66
N HIS A 239 -5.86 -6.63 -11.87
CA HIS A 239 -5.46 -6.83 -10.46
C HIS A 239 -3.96 -7.08 -10.34
N VAL A 240 -3.43 -7.96 -11.20
CA VAL A 240 -2.00 -8.26 -11.24
C VAL A 240 -1.16 -7.04 -11.63
N GLN A 241 -1.55 -6.33 -12.69
CA GLN A 241 -0.83 -5.15 -13.18
C GLN A 241 -0.72 -4.07 -12.09
N VAL A 242 -1.82 -3.77 -11.41
CA VAL A 242 -1.85 -2.77 -10.33
C VAL A 242 -0.92 -3.16 -9.19
N ALA A 243 -0.98 -4.43 -8.76
CA ALA A 243 -0.12 -4.92 -7.70
C ALA A 243 1.37 -4.87 -8.10
N GLU A 244 1.71 -5.24 -9.32
CA GLU A 244 3.10 -5.16 -9.83
C GLU A 244 3.59 -3.71 -9.87
N MET A 245 2.76 -2.75 -10.28
CA MET A 245 3.12 -1.34 -10.26
C MET A 245 3.37 -0.82 -8.83
N VAL A 246 2.52 -1.15 -7.87
CA VAL A 246 2.67 -0.72 -6.47
C VAL A 246 3.94 -1.29 -5.85
N ILE A 247 4.23 -2.58 -6.04
CA ILE A 247 5.42 -3.18 -5.44
C ILE A 247 6.71 -2.63 -6.06
N GLU A 248 6.75 -2.41 -7.35
CA GLU A 248 7.92 -1.81 -8.01
C GLU A 248 8.12 -0.35 -7.55
N ARG A 249 7.03 0.41 -7.41
CA ARG A 249 7.11 1.75 -6.84
C ARG A 249 7.64 1.74 -5.40
N ALA A 250 7.16 0.84 -4.57
CA ALA A 250 7.63 0.70 -3.19
C ALA A 250 9.12 0.36 -3.14
N LYS A 251 9.61 -0.56 -3.97
CA LYS A 251 11.03 -0.88 -4.09
C LYS A 251 11.87 0.33 -4.47
N ARG A 252 11.43 1.13 -5.46
CA ARG A 252 12.16 2.35 -5.87
C ARG A 252 12.28 3.35 -4.72
N LEU A 253 11.22 3.52 -3.93
CA LEU A 253 11.25 4.39 -2.75
C LEU A 253 12.23 3.87 -1.67
N VAL A 254 12.27 2.57 -1.44
CA VAL A 254 13.22 1.96 -0.48
C VAL A 254 14.66 2.12 -0.93
N GLU A 255 14.96 2.03 -2.24
CA GLU A 255 16.28 2.33 -2.79
C GLU A 255 16.74 3.77 -2.48
N HIS A 256 15.79 4.68 -2.30
CA HIS A 256 15.98 6.05 -1.84
C HIS A 256 15.87 6.20 -0.30
N LYS A 257 16.05 5.10 0.44
CA LYS A 257 16.05 5.05 1.92
C LYS A 257 14.76 5.52 2.59
N LYS A 258 13.63 5.43 1.87
CA LYS A 258 12.31 5.72 2.44
C LYS A 258 11.77 4.51 3.17
N ASP A 259 11.02 4.77 4.24
CA ASP A 259 10.20 3.76 4.89
C ASP A 259 8.86 3.69 4.20
N VAL A 260 8.50 2.52 3.71
CA VAL A 260 7.27 2.30 2.95
C VAL A 260 6.41 1.26 3.64
N VAL A 261 5.11 1.53 3.73
CA VAL A 261 4.10 0.57 4.21
C VAL A 261 3.08 0.33 3.12
N ILE A 262 2.82 -0.93 2.82
CA ILE A 262 1.72 -1.37 1.96
C ILE A 262 0.69 -2.09 2.81
N LEU A 263 -0.54 -1.56 2.85
CA LEU A 263 -1.71 -2.26 3.38
C LEU A 263 -2.44 -2.89 2.19
N LEU A 264 -2.44 -4.22 2.11
CA LEU A 264 -3.04 -4.97 1.01
C LEU A 264 -4.35 -5.65 1.44
N ASP A 265 -5.42 -5.31 0.79
CA ASP A 265 -6.70 -5.99 0.93
C ASP A 265 -7.16 -6.54 -0.43
N SER A 266 -7.00 -7.82 -0.73
CA SER A 266 -6.42 -8.91 0.07
C SER A 266 -5.39 -9.71 -0.72
N ILE A 267 -4.47 -10.35 -0.02
CA ILE A 267 -3.48 -11.25 -0.65
C ILE A 267 -4.16 -12.49 -1.23
N THR A 268 -5.26 -12.95 -0.63
CA THR A 268 -6.05 -14.07 -1.12
C THR A 268 -6.60 -13.79 -2.52
N ARG A 269 -7.20 -12.62 -2.72
CA ARG A 269 -7.75 -12.21 -4.02
C ARG A 269 -6.66 -11.94 -5.05
N LEU A 270 -5.54 -11.36 -4.62
CA LEU A 270 -4.37 -11.19 -5.49
C LEU A 270 -3.84 -12.55 -5.95
N ALA A 271 -3.70 -13.52 -5.05
CA ALA A 271 -3.27 -14.87 -5.39
C ALA A 271 -4.24 -15.57 -6.35
N ARG A 272 -5.54 -15.41 -6.17
CA ARG A 272 -6.56 -15.90 -7.12
C ARG A 272 -6.41 -15.26 -8.50
N ALA A 273 -6.15 -13.95 -8.56
CA ALA A 273 -5.92 -13.24 -9.82
C ALA A 273 -4.69 -13.79 -10.56
N TYR A 274 -3.59 -14.01 -9.85
CA TYR A 274 -2.41 -14.65 -10.42
C TYR A 274 -2.70 -16.06 -10.91
N ASN A 275 -3.50 -16.85 -10.17
CA ASN A 275 -3.90 -18.18 -10.60
C ASN A 275 -4.73 -18.16 -11.90
N THR A 276 -5.56 -17.13 -12.07
CA THR A 276 -6.39 -16.96 -13.28
C THR A 276 -5.55 -16.59 -14.51
N VAL A 277 -4.54 -15.70 -14.34
CA VAL A 277 -3.74 -15.21 -15.47
C VAL A 277 -2.53 -16.10 -15.80
N GLN A 278 -2.16 -17.00 -14.88
CA GLN A 278 -1.03 -17.90 -15.08
C GLN A 278 -1.36 -18.93 -16.18
N PRO A 279 -0.48 -19.12 -17.17
CA PRO A 279 -0.60 -20.24 -18.09
C PRO A 279 -0.62 -21.57 -17.34
N ALA A 280 -1.51 -22.48 -17.72
CA ALA A 280 -1.64 -23.77 -17.07
C ALA A 280 -0.32 -24.56 -17.14
N SER A 281 0.24 -24.93 -15.98
CA SER A 281 1.46 -25.73 -15.90
C SER A 281 1.20 -27.24 -16.08
N GLY A 282 -0.07 -27.65 -16.06
CA GLY A 282 -0.49 -29.05 -16.02
C GLY A 282 -0.35 -29.70 -14.63
N LYS A 283 0.17 -28.99 -13.65
CA LYS A 283 0.30 -29.44 -12.25
C LYS A 283 -0.58 -28.57 -11.37
N VAL A 284 -1.68 -29.13 -10.91
CA VAL A 284 -2.67 -28.42 -10.05
C VAL A 284 -2.54 -28.98 -8.63
N LEU A 285 -2.36 -28.08 -7.68
CA LEU A 285 -2.37 -28.39 -6.24
C LEU A 285 -3.81 -28.57 -5.76
N THR A 286 -3.96 -29.07 -4.52
CA THR A 286 -5.26 -29.13 -3.85
C THR A 286 -5.95 -27.77 -3.88
N GLY A 287 -7.27 -27.74 -4.09
CA GLY A 287 -8.03 -26.48 -4.18
C GLY A 287 -8.00 -25.78 -5.55
N GLY A 288 -7.41 -26.39 -6.59
CA GLY A 288 -7.42 -25.82 -7.94
C GLY A 288 -6.36 -24.72 -8.17
N VAL A 289 -5.32 -24.67 -7.37
CA VAL A 289 -4.21 -23.72 -7.50
C VAL A 289 -3.14 -24.32 -8.41
N ASP A 290 -2.75 -23.61 -9.48
CA ASP A 290 -1.61 -23.99 -10.30
C ASP A 290 -0.30 -23.93 -9.48
N ALA A 291 0.57 -24.92 -9.64
CA ALA A 291 1.81 -25.03 -8.87
C ALA A 291 2.72 -23.80 -8.97
N ASN A 292 2.65 -23.06 -10.08
CA ASN A 292 3.46 -21.85 -10.32
C ASN A 292 2.73 -20.56 -9.97
N ALA A 293 1.42 -20.60 -9.74
CA ALA A 293 0.59 -19.40 -9.57
C ALA A 293 0.96 -18.56 -8.32
N LEU A 294 1.43 -19.22 -7.25
CA LEU A 294 1.75 -18.54 -5.99
C LEU A 294 3.17 -17.97 -5.92
N GLN A 295 4.03 -18.22 -6.91
CA GLN A 295 5.41 -17.73 -6.88
C GLN A 295 5.48 -16.19 -6.88
N LYS A 296 4.74 -15.53 -7.78
CA LYS A 296 4.73 -14.06 -7.87
C LYS A 296 4.12 -13.39 -6.64
N PRO A 297 2.92 -13.78 -6.15
CA PRO A 297 2.37 -13.22 -4.92
C PRO A 297 3.23 -13.51 -3.68
N LYS A 298 3.91 -14.65 -3.61
CA LYS A 298 4.92 -14.90 -2.55
C LYS A 298 6.12 -13.96 -2.64
N ARG A 299 6.61 -13.66 -3.84
CA ARG A 299 7.67 -12.65 -4.06
C ARG A 299 7.19 -11.25 -3.67
N PHE A 300 5.94 -10.90 -3.99
CA PHE A 300 5.34 -9.65 -3.56
C PHE A 300 5.37 -9.54 -2.03
N PHE A 301 4.78 -10.48 -1.32
CA PHE A 301 4.72 -10.47 0.13
C PHE A 301 6.11 -10.63 0.78
N GLY A 302 6.94 -11.48 0.23
CA GLY A 302 8.31 -11.73 0.67
C GLY A 302 9.29 -10.56 0.43
N ALA A 303 8.90 -9.55 -0.35
CA ALA A 303 9.69 -8.34 -0.54
C ALA A 303 9.79 -7.50 0.74
N ALA A 304 8.82 -7.62 1.67
CA ALA A 304 8.84 -6.88 2.93
C ALA A 304 10.07 -7.24 3.77
N ARG A 305 10.86 -6.22 4.11
CA ARG A 305 12.09 -6.32 4.89
C ARG A 305 12.53 -4.98 5.44
N ASN A 306 13.23 -5.01 6.56
CA ASN A 306 14.05 -3.89 7.02
C ASN A 306 15.41 -3.94 6.30
N ILE A 307 16.06 -2.81 6.08
CA ILE A 307 17.26 -2.69 5.25
C ILE A 307 18.40 -2.06 6.05
N GLU A 308 19.58 -2.68 5.99
CA GLU A 308 20.79 -2.21 6.69
C GLU A 308 21.24 -0.85 6.15
N GLU A 309 21.21 -0.65 4.84
CA GLU A 309 21.60 0.58 4.16
C GLU A 309 20.63 1.74 4.39
N GLY A 310 19.49 1.48 5.02
CA GLY A 310 18.42 2.43 5.32
C GLY A 310 17.18 2.24 4.49
N GLY A 311 16.06 2.69 5.04
CA GLY A 311 14.72 2.44 4.50
C GLY A 311 14.16 1.08 4.93
N SER A 312 12.89 0.87 4.65
CA SER A 312 12.19 -0.39 4.94
C SER A 312 10.98 -0.56 4.05
N LEU A 313 10.58 -1.81 3.81
CA LEU A 313 9.33 -2.16 3.20
C LEU A 313 8.52 -3.04 4.15
N THR A 314 7.41 -2.51 4.63
CA THR A 314 6.44 -3.23 5.48
C THR A 314 5.22 -3.60 4.64
N ILE A 315 4.77 -4.84 4.70
CA ILE A 315 3.55 -5.28 4.04
C ILE A 315 2.63 -5.94 5.07
N LEU A 316 1.45 -5.35 5.26
CA LEU A 316 0.38 -5.90 6.06
C LEU A 316 -0.74 -6.31 5.11
N ALA A 317 -0.94 -7.60 4.94
CA ALA A 317 -1.89 -8.13 3.98
C ALA A 317 -3.03 -8.87 4.67
N THR A 318 -4.26 -8.58 4.30
CA THR A 318 -5.40 -9.39 4.74
C THR A 318 -5.40 -10.73 4.00
N THR A 319 -5.67 -11.79 4.73
CA THR A 319 -5.92 -13.12 4.18
C THR A 319 -7.30 -13.60 4.61
N LEU A 320 -8.04 -14.15 3.67
CA LEU A 320 -9.41 -14.62 3.89
C LEU A 320 -9.37 -16.09 4.32
N VAL A 321 -10.05 -16.39 5.41
CA VAL A 321 -10.23 -17.75 5.94
C VAL A 321 -11.71 -18.03 6.18
N ASP A 322 -12.07 -19.28 6.37
CA ASP A 322 -13.47 -19.71 6.62
C ASP A 322 -14.45 -19.24 5.54
N THR A 323 -14.00 -19.16 4.32
CA THR A 323 -14.82 -18.74 3.15
C THR A 323 -15.59 -19.90 2.53
N GLY A 324 -15.31 -21.14 2.95
CA GLY A 324 -15.79 -22.36 2.30
C GLY A 324 -15.02 -22.73 1.02
N SER A 325 -14.02 -21.97 0.63
CA SER A 325 -13.17 -22.23 -0.54
C SER A 325 -11.89 -22.95 -0.16
N ARG A 326 -11.68 -24.17 -0.66
CA ARG A 326 -10.42 -24.91 -0.48
C ARG A 326 -9.21 -24.17 -1.09
N MET A 327 -9.43 -23.37 -2.12
CA MET A 327 -8.38 -22.54 -2.70
C MET A 327 -7.86 -21.52 -1.67
N ASP A 328 -8.75 -20.88 -0.92
CA ASP A 328 -8.36 -19.90 0.10
C ASP A 328 -7.58 -20.53 1.24
N ASP A 329 -7.96 -21.74 1.64
CA ASP A 329 -7.24 -22.49 2.68
C ASP A 329 -5.80 -22.79 2.23
N VAL A 330 -5.62 -23.22 0.98
CA VAL A 330 -4.28 -23.47 0.41
C VAL A 330 -3.48 -22.16 0.34
N ILE A 331 -4.08 -21.08 -0.13
CA ILE A 331 -3.43 -19.77 -0.19
C ILE A 331 -2.99 -19.33 1.20
N TYR A 332 -3.86 -19.41 2.20
CA TYR A 332 -3.52 -19.04 3.58
C TYR A 332 -2.33 -19.85 4.11
N GLU A 333 -2.36 -21.17 4.00
CA GLU A 333 -1.26 -22.04 4.49
C GLU A 333 0.07 -21.73 3.80
N GLU A 334 0.05 -21.40 2.51
CA GLU A 334 1.24 -21.04 1.76
C GLU A 334 1.84 -19.67 2.17
N PHE A 335 1.02 -18.70 2.56
CA PHE A 335 1.49 -17.40 3.05
C PHE A 335 1.84 -17.37 4.53
N LYS A 336 1.18 -18.20 5.36
CA LYS A 336 1.46 -18.33 6.78
C LYS A 336 2.93 -18.66 7.04
N GLY A 337 3.54 -19.52 6.23
CA GLY A 337 4.96 -19.85 6.32
C GLY A 337 5.91 -18.70 5.94
N THR A 338 5.43 -17.72 5.19
CA THR A 338 6.23 -16.57 4.71
C THR A 338 6.18 -15.38 5.67
N GLY A 339 5.07 -15.21 6.39
CA GLY A 339 4.85 -14.12 7.34
C GLY A 339 5.68 -14.24 8.64
N ASN A 340 5.89 -13.11 9.29
CA ASN A 340 6.53 -13.02 10.61
C ASN A 340 5.67 -12.26 11.64
N LEU A 341 4.42 -11.96 11.31
CA LEU A 341 3.38 -11.42 12.19
C LEU A 341 2.03 -11.96 11.73
N GLU A 342 1.19 -12.33 12.67
CA GLU A 342 -0.18 -12.69 12.42
C GLU A 342 -1.11 -11.97 13.41
N ILE A 343 -2.18 -11.36 12.91
CA ILE A 343 -3.29 -10.83 13.69
C ILE A 343 -4.53 -11.60 13.24
N HIS A 344 -5.09 -12.40 14.13
CA HIS A 344 -6.28 -13.20 13.86
C HIS A 344 -7.53 -12.46 14.31
N LEU A 345 -8.47 -12.25 13.39
CA LEU A 345 -9.81 -11.79 13.70
C LEU A 345 -10.73 -12.97 14.01
N ASP A 346 -11.68 -12.74 14.89
CA ASP A 346 -12.68 -13.75 15.30
C ASP A 346 -14.08 -13.31 14.94
N ARG A 347 -14.77 -14.16 14.17
CA ARG A 347 -16.14 -13.89 13.72
C ARG A 347 -17.14 -13.89 14.88
N LYS A 348 -16.99 -14.77 15.89
CA LYS A 348 -17.92 -14.85 17.02
C LYS A 348 -17.87 -13.58 17.87
N MET A 349 -16.68 -13.00 18.05
CA MET A 349 -16.52 -11.69 18.72
C MET A 349 -17.24 -10.60 17.95
N ALA A 350 -17.07 -10.55 16.63
CA ALA A 350 -17.73 -9.57 15.77
C ALA A 350 -19.28 -9.73 15.76
N GLU A 351 -19.78 -10.95 15.77
CA GLU A 351 -21.24 -11.25 15.89
C GLU A 351 -21.81 -10.74 17.20
N LYS A 352 -21.02 -10.79 18.30
CA LYS A 352 -21.38 -10.19 19.60
C LYS A 352 -21.10 -8.69 19.70
N ARG A 353 -20.69 -8.04 18.59
CA ARG A 353 -20.34 -6.60 18.56
C ARG A 353 -19.19 -6.22 19.48
N GLN A 354 -18.30 -7.14 19.77
CA GLN A 354 -17.09 -6.89 20.53
C GLN A 354 -15.96 -6.52 19.58
N TYR A 355 -15.53 -5.28 19.64
CA TYR A 355 -14.48 -4.74 18.78
C TYR A 355 -13.34 -4.09 19.59
N PRO A 356 -12.07 -4.17 19.06
CA PRO A 356 -11.65 -4.95 17.90
C PRO A 356 -11.81 -6.45 18.15
N ALA A 357 -12.29 -7.18 17.14
CA ALA A 357 -12.55 -8.63 17.23
C ALA A 357 -11.25 -9.44 17.04
N ILE A 358 -10.22 -9.16 17.85
CA ILE A 358 -8.90 -9.79 17.76
C ILE A 358 -8.84 -11.02 18.67
N ASN A 359 -8.44 -12.15 18.12
CA ASN A 359 -8.08 -13.31 18.90
C ASN A 359 -6.67 -13.11 19.45
N VAL A 360 -6.56 -12.74 20.71
CA VAL A 360 -5.29 -12.37 21.36
C VAL A 360 -4.36 -13.57 21.56
N ASN A 361 -4.91 -14.78 21.77
CA ASN A 361 -4.14 -16.00 21.97
C ASN A 361 -3.50 -16.52 20.67
N ARG A 362 -4.10 -16.22 19.51
CA ARG A 362 -3.60 -16.64 18.20
C ARG A 362 -2.77 -15.58 17.49
N SER A 363 -2.78 -14.33 17.98
CA SER A 363 -2.07 -13.22 17.38
C SER A 363 -0.69 -13.03 18.00
N GLY A 364 0.29 -12.57 17.20
CA GLY A 364 1.61 -12.29 17.71
C GLY A 364 2.62 -11.95 16.62
N THR A 365 3.78 -11.46 17.05
CA THR A 365 4.91 -11.08 16.22
C THR A 365 6.11 -11.97 16.52
N ARG A 366 6.76 -12.49 15.48
CA ARG A 366 8.04 -13.20 15.65
C ARG A 366 9.14 -12.18 15.95
N ARG A 367 10.05 -12.52 16.86
CA ARG A 367 11.17 -11.67 17.27
C ARG A 367 10.69 -10.34 17.87
N GLU A 368 9.58 -10.35 18.61
CA GLU A 368 9.04 -9.17 19.29
C GLU A 368 10.02 -8.54 20.28
N GLU A 369 11.00 -9.30 20.75
CA GLU A 369 12.08 -8.82 21.60
C GLU A 369 12.97 -7.75 20.93
N LEU A 370 12.94 -7.64 19.61
CA LEU A 370 13.63 -6.59 18.87
C LEU A 370 12.82 -5.27 18.80
N LEU A 371 11.52 -5.35 19.07
CA LEU A 371 10.59 -4.22 18.96
C LEU A 371 10.18 -3.64 20.31
N LEU A 372 10.24 -4.44 21.36
CA LEU A 372 9.78 -4.06 22.70
C LEU A 372 10.96 -3.88 23.63
N PRO A 373 10.98 -2.81 24.47
CA PRO A 373 11.93 -2.68 25.58
C PRO A 373 11.84 -3.89 26.52
N PRO A 374 12.94 -4.33 27.16
CA PRO A 374 12.98 -5.54 27.99
C PRO A 374 11.96 -5.54 29.13
N ASP A 375 11.70 -4.41 29.75
CA ASP A 375 10.71 -4.26 30.84
C ASP A 375 9.28 -4.42 30.34
N ILE A 376 8.96 -3.90 29.18
CA ILE A 376 7.65 -4.07 28.52
C ILE A 376 7.48 -5.51 28.06
N LEU A 377 8.52 -6.09 27.46
CA LEU A 377 8.50 -7.48 27.00
C LEU A 377 8.16 -8.45 28.12
N GLN A 378 8.76 -8.28 29.29
CA GLN A 378 8.45 -9.11 30.48
C GLN A 378 6.97 -8.97 30.88
N LYS A 379 6.42 -7.75 30.89
CA LYS A 379 5.01 -7.50 31.21
C LYS A 379 4.08 -8.15 30.19
N VAL A 380 4.42 -8.08 28.90
CA VAL A 380 3.67 -8.76 27.81
C VAL A 380 3.68 -10.28 28.02
N TRP A 381 4.79 -10.86 28.39
CA TRP A 381 4.86 -12.30 28.67
C TRP A 381 4.04 -12.72 29.88
N VAL A 382 4.02 -11.91 30.94
CA VAL A 382 3.14 -12.13 32.10
C VAL A 382 1.68 -12.05 31.69
N LEU A 383 1.32 -11.04 30.89
CA LEU A 383 -0.04 -10.88 30.37
C LEU A 383 -0.47 -12.10 29.53
N ARG A 384 0.38 -12.58 28.64
CA ARG A 384 0.08 -13.79 27.82
C ARG A 384 -0.14 -15.04 28.67
N LYS A 385 0.67 -15.23 29.73
CA LYS A 385 0.46 -16.34 30.67
C LYS A 385 -0.87 -16.24 31.40
N LEU A 386 -1.35 -15.04 31.67
CA LEU A 386 -2.65 -14.80 32.29
C LEU A 386 -3.80 -15.07 31.31
N LEU A 387 -3.66 -14.65 30.06
CA LEU A 387 -4.71 -14.80 29.03
C LEU A 387 -4.82 -16.22 28.46
N TYR A 388 -3.71 -16.96 28.40
CA TYR A 388 -3.64 -18.27 27.75
C TYR A 388 -4.64 -19.33 28.25
N PRO A 389 -4.93 -19.46 29.57
CA PRO A 389 -5.92 -20.43 30.07
C PRO A 389 -7.38 -19.99 29.85
N MET A 390 -7.63 -18.74 29.49
CA MET A 390 -8.98 -18.22 29.20
C MET A 390 -9.41 -18.62 27.79
N ASP A 391 -10.71 -18.78 27.56
CA ASP A 391 -11.18 -18.92 26.20
C ASP A 391 -10.92 -17.62 25.41
N ASP A 392 -10.94 -17.70 24.08
CA ASP A 392 -10.54 -16.58 23.22
C ASP A 392 -11.40 -15.32 23.46
N MET A 393 -12.67 -15.51 23.77
CA MET A 393 -13.60 -14.40 24.01
C MET A 393 -13.37 -13.78 25.40
N GLU A 394 -13.25 -14.62 26.42
CA GLU A 394 -12.94 -14.15 27.78
C GLU A 394 -11.59 -13.42 27.83
N ALA A 395 -10.58 -13.93 27.14
CA ALA A 395 -9.27 -13.30 27.05
C ALA A 395 -9.36 -11.88 26.47
N MET A 396 -10.13 -11.71 25.39
CA MET A 396 -10.32 -10.41 24.75
C MET A 396 -11.16 -9.47 25.61
N GLU A 397 -12.25 -9.95 26.22
CA GLU A 397 -13.06 -9.16 27.15
C GLU A 397 -12.23 -8.62 28.31
N PHE A 398 -11.48 -9.51 28.94
CA PHE A 398 -10.58 -9.15 30.04
C PHE A 398 -9.57 -8.06 29.62
N LEU A 399 -8.94 -8.22 28.46
CA LEU A 399 -7.97 -7.25 27.95
C LEU A 399 -8.62 -5.90 27.63
N LEU A 400 -9.80 -5.90 26.99
CA LEU A 400 -10.54 -4.67 26.67
C LEU A 400 -10.96 -3.89 27.91
N ASP A 401 -11.46 -4.56 28.93
CA ASP A 401 -11.86 -3.92 30.19
C ASP A 401 -10.67 -3.21 30.84
N LYS A 402 -9.50 -3.85 30.87
CA LYS A 402 -8.28 -3.26 31.42
C LYS A 402 -7.75 -2.11 30.56
N ILE A 403 -7.79 -2.23 29.25
CA ILE A 403 -7.36 -1.16 28.33
C ILE A 403 -8.29 0.05 28.45
N ARG A 404 -9.60 -0.14 28.50
CA ARG A 404 -10.59 0.94 28.64
C ARG A 404 -10.49 1.68 29.98
N ALA A 405 -10.05 1.00 31.02
CA ALA A 405 -9.82 1.58 32.34
C ALA A 405 -8.56 2.45 32.41
N THR A 406 -7.73 2.49 31.36
CA THR A 406 -6.45 3.22 31.32
C THR A 406 -6.38 4.14 30.11
N LYS A 407 -5.60 5.24 30.23
CA LYS A 407 -5.49 6.23 29.15
C LYS A 407 -4.59 5.76 28.00
N ASN A 408 -3.52 5.04 28.33
CA ASN A 408 -2.50 4.59 27.39
C ASN A 408 -1.88 3.25 27.83
N ASN A 409 -1.04 2.67 26.98
CA ASN A 409 -0.41 1.39 27.25
C ASN A 409 0.62 1.45 28.38
N SER A 410 1.26 2.59 28.61
CA SER A 410 2.16 2.78 29.75
C SER A 410 1.39 2.64 31.07
N GLU A 411 0.28 3.35 31.21
CA GLU A 411 -0.59 3.27 32.38
C GLU A 411 -1.18 1.85 32.56
N PHE A 412 -1.56 1.20 31.45
CA PHE A 412 -2.00 -0.18 31.48
C PHE A 412 -0.93 -1.11 32.08
N PHE A 413 0.30 -1.04 31.60
CA PHE A 413 1.40 -1.86 32.12
C PHE A 413 1.80 -1.51 33.56
N ASP A 414 1.64 -0.25 33.98
CA ASP A 414 1.88 0.15 35.37
C ASP A 414 0.79 -0.33 36.32
N SER A 415 -0.45 -0.46 35.84
CA SER A 415 -1.55 -1.03 36.61
C SER A 415 -1.33 -2.52 36.94
N MET A 416 -0.63 -3.25 36.08
CA MET A 416 -0.31 -4.66 36.30
C MET A 416 0.70 -4.90 37.47
N ARG A 417 1.41 -3.87 37.91
CA ARG A 417 2.32 -3.96 39.08
C ARG A 417 1.60 -3.82 40.41
N ARG A 418 0.35 -3.35 40.43
CA ARG A 418 -0.41 -3.03 41.64
C ARG A 418 -1.46 -4.09 42.01
N GLY A 419 -1.62 -5.12 41.22
CA GLY A 419 -2.48 -6.27 41.43
C GLY A 419 -1.68 -7.57 41.48
#